data_1ad2dd1c39478e2f9257d10e3ccaa06c
#
_entry.id   1ad2dd1c39478e2f9257d10e3ccaa06c
#
_cell.length_a   1.000
_cell.length_b   1.000
_cell.length_c   1.000
_cell.angle_alpha   90.00
_cell.angle_beta   90.00
_cell.angle_gamma   90.00
#
_symmetry.space_group_name_H-M   'P 1'
#
loop_
_entity.id
_entity.type
_entity.pdbx_description
1 polymer ?
#
loop_
_entity_poly.entity_id
_entity_poly.type
_entity_poly.pdbx_seq_one_letter_code
_entity_poly.pdbx_strand_id
1 'polypeptide(L)'
;MAKKILIFIIFSLFISSSSFSETEIIKELQKGGKIVLIRHALAPGGGDPPDFKLDECATQRNLDSEGINQSKRIGLFFSKNQIPIDKVLSSEWCRCKDTARFAFKNFDTFNALNSFFDERFKKNKTRQIQDLKDFLKKWDSKKNLVLITHYVVILEISNKTVSS
;
A
#
# COMPACT_ATOMS: atom_id res chain seq x y z
N MET A 1 -51.54 -0.07 42.53
CA MET A 1 -50.09 -0.13 42.25
C MET A 1 -49.89 -0.50 40.76
N ALA A 2 -49.61 0.49 39.92
CA ALA A 2 -49.46 0.28 38.47
C ALA A 2 -48.05 -0.19 38.14
N LYS A 3 -47.93 -1.38 37.53
CA LYS A 3 -46.66 -1.90 37.02
C LYS A 3 -46.20 -1.08 35.81
N LYS A 4 -45.09 -0.33 35.95
CA LYS A 4 -44.42 0.32 34.81
C LYS A 4 -43.73 -0.75 33.97
N ILE A 5 -44.20 -0.95 32.75
CA ILE A 5 -43.53 -1.77 31.72
C ILE A 5 -42.39 -0.95 31.15
N LEU A 6 -41.16 -1.40 31.40
CA LEU A 6 -39.93 -0.79 30.81
C LEU A 6 -39.68 -1.44 29.45
N ILE A 7 -39.96 -0.71 28.35
CA ILE A 7 -39.68 -1.15 26.98
C ILE A 7 -38.24 -0.78 26.69
N PHE A 8 -37.37 -1.78 26.59
CA PHE A 8 -36.01 -1.60 26.05
C PHE A 8 -36.07 -1.58 24.51
N ILE A 9 -35.95 -0.40 23.92
CA ILE A 9 -35.71 -0.27 22.48
C ILE A 9 -34.23 -0.44 22.27
N ILE A 10 -33.79 -1.61 21.80
CA ILE A 10 -32.42 -1.83 21.30
C ILE A 10 -32.31 -1.15 19.96
N PHE A 11 -31.74 0.06 19.97
CA PHE A 11 -31.38 0.76 18.74
C PHE A 11 -30.10 0.10 18.19
N SER A 12 -30.29 -0.88 17.30
CA SER A 12 -29.18 -1.48 16.56
C SER A 12 -28.62 -0.44 15.60
N LEU A 13 -27.54 0.22 16.01
CA LEU A 13 -26.72 1.06 15.15
C LEU A 13 -26.03 0.15 14.12
N PHE A 14 -26.67 -0.02 12.96
CA PHE A 14 -25.96 -0.48 11.76
C PHE A 14 -24.92 0.57 11.40
N ILE A 15 -23.68 0.36 11.82
CA ILE A 15 -22.52 1.04 11.28
C ILE A 15 -22.37 0.51 9.86
N SER A 16 -22.97 1.19 8.90
CA SER A 16 -22.74 0.95 7.48
C SER A 16 -21.28 1.30 7.19
N SER A 17 -20.43 0.28 7.11
CA SER A 17 -19.11 0.42 6.52
C SER A 17 -19.36 0.87 5.08
N SER A 18 -19.10 2.14 4.77
CA SER A 18 -19.22 2.69 3.41
C SER A 18 -18.16 1.97 2.54
N SER A 19 -18.58 0.89 1.89
CA SER A 19 -17.81 0.28 0.83
C SER A 19 -17.91 1.22 -0.37
N PHE A 20 -16.84 1.96 -0.66
CA PHE A 20 -16.77 2.74 -1.89
C PHE A 20 -16.89 1.81 -3.09
N SER A 21 -17.78 2.12 -4.02
CA SER A 21 -17.85 1.41 -5.29
C SER A 21 -16.57 1.67 -6.10
N GLU A 22 -16.20 0.74 -6.98
CA GLU A 22 -15.03 0.92 -7.87
C GLU A 22 -15.10 2.26 -8.62
N THR A 23 -16.29 2.64 -9.08
CA THR A 23 -16.53 3.91 -9.78
C THR A 23 -16.25 5.14 -8.89
N GLU A 24 -16.58 5.09 -7.61
CA GLU A 24 -16.29 6.18 -6.67
C GLU A 24 -14.79 6.30 -6.39
N ILE A 25 -14.09 5.17 -6.23
CA ILE A 25 -12.63 5.14 -6.06
C ILE A 25 -11.95 5.78 -7.28
N ILE A 26 -12.36 5.40 -8.50
CA ILE A 26 -11.81 5.98 -9.73
C ILE A 26 -12.02 7.49 -9.76
N LYS A 27 -13.24 7.99 -9.48
CA LYS A 27 -13.54 9.42 -9.43
C LYS A 27 -12.69 10.17 -8.41
N GLU A 28 -12.48 9.60 -7.23
CA GLU A 28 -11.62 10.22 -6.21
C GLU A 28 -10.16 10.27 -6.65
N LEU A 29 -9.64 9.20 -7.27
CA LEU A 29 -8.28 9.16 -7.79
C LEU A 29 -8.09 10.13 -8.97
N GLN A 30 -9.10 10.30 -9.83
CA GLN A 30 -9.07 11.27 -10.93
C GLN A 30 -8.99 12.73 -10.46
N LYS A 31 -9.55 13.05 -9.29
CA LYS A 31 -9.39 14.36 -8.66
C LYS A 31 -7.95 14.67 -8.26
N GLY A 32 -7.13 13.63 -8.07
CA GLY A 32 -5.76 13.74 -7.58
C GLY A 32 -5.66 14.10 -6.09
N GLY A 33 -4.44 14.44 -5.64
CA GLY A 33 -4.18 14.80 -4.25
C GLY A 33 -4.31 13.64 -3.25
N LYS A 34 -4.27 12.40 -3.72
CA LYS A 34 -4.39 11.19 -2.89
C LYS A 34 -3.04 10.50 -2.71
N ILE A 35 -2.88 9.85 -1.57
CA ILE A 35 -1.77 8.93 -1.30
C ILE A 35 -2.29 7.51 -1.51
N VAL A 36 -1.69 6.81 -2.47
CA VAL A 36 -2.05 5.43 -2.83
C VAL A 36 -0.96 4.49 -2.35
N LEU A 37 -1.26 3.69 -1.35
CA LEU A 37 -0.36 2.65 -0.83
C LEU A 37 -0.64 1.34 -1.57
N ILE A 38 0.36 0.78 -2.22
CA ILE A 38 0.28 -0.49 -2.95
C ILE A 38 1.27 -1.46 -2.32
N ARG A 39 0.78 -2.62 -1.85
CA ARG A 39 1.67 -3.73 -1.55
C ARG A 39 2.27 -4.24 -2.85
N HIS A 40 3.55 -4.63 -2.83
CA HIS A 40 4.17 -5.29 -3.98
C HIS A 40 3.27 -6.42 -4.51
N ALA A 41 3.31 -6.65 -5.82
CA ALA A 41 2.55 -7.70 -6.48
C ALA A 41 2.95 -9.11 -5.98
N LEU A 42 2.23 -10.12 -6.43
CA LEU A 42 2.41 -11.50 -5.99
C LEU A 42 3.88 -11.93 -6.11
N ALA A 43 4.44 -12.28 -4.97
CA ALA A 43 5.75 -12.92 -4.85
C ALA A 43 5.56 -14.16 -3.97
N PRO A 44 5.60 -15.39 -4.53
CA PRO A 44 5.31 -16.61 -3.80
C PRO A 44 6.22 -16.84 -2.60
N GLY A 45 5.70 -17.48 -1.56
CA GLY A 45 6.44 -17.80 -0.33
C GLY A 45 6.30 -16.76 0.79
N GLY A 46 6.95 -17.01 1.91
CA GLY A 46 6.93 -16.18 3.12
C GLY A 46 8.32 -15.71 3.52
N GLY A 47 8.53 -14.40 3.54
CA GLY A 47 9.85 -13.83 3.84
C GLY A 47 10.85 -13.92 2.68
N ASP A 48 12.04 -13.43 2.90
CA ASP A 48 13.19 -13.58 2.00
C ASP A 48 14.11 -14.70 2.53
N PRO A 49 14.99 -15.33 1.71
CA PRO A 49 16.00 -16.26 2.18
C PRO A 49 16.87 -15.65 3.29
N PRO A 50 17.41 -16.46 4.22
CA PRO A 50 18.18 -15.92 5.37
C PRO A 50 19.34 -15.00 4.99
N ASP A 51 20.04 -15.31 3.89
CA ASP A 51 21.24 -14.59 3.45
C ASP A 51 20.99 -13.61 2.31
N PHE A 52 19.71 -13.20 2.10
CA PHE A 52 19.42 -12.28 1.01
C PHE A 52 20.14 -10.93 1.20
N LYS A 53 20.48 -10.33 0.08
CA LYS A 53 21.06 -9.00 0.00
C LYS A 53 20.12 -8.06 -0.75
N LEU A 54 20.02 -6.82 -0.28
CA LEU A 54 19.07 -5.85 -0.81
C LEU A 54 19.42 -5.37 -2.22
N ASP A 55 20.69 -5.36 -2.56
CA ASP A 55 21.23 -4.98 -3.86
C ASP A 55 21.33 -6.15 -4.86
N GLU A 56 21.14 -7.41 -4.40
CA GLU A 56 21.20 -8.61 -5.23
C GLU A 56 19.84 -9.27 -5.38
N CYS A 57 19.09 -8.94 -6.44
CA CYS A 57 17.74 -9.47 -6.66
C CYS A 57 17.67 -11.00 -6.70
N ALA A 58 18.70 -11.67 -7.21
CA ALA A 58 18.74 -13.13 -7.30
C ALA A 58 18.70 -13.81 -5.92
N THR A 59 19.05 -13.11 -4.86
CA THR A 59 19.04 -13.61 -3.49
C THR A 59 17.71 -13.36 -2.76
N GLN A 60 16.81 -12.60 -3.36
CA GLN A 60 15.54 -12.19 -2.77
C GLN A 60 14.38 -13.06 -3.25
N ARG A 61 13.29 -13.02 -2.49
CA ARG A 61 11.97 -13.48 -2.95
C ARG A 61 11.41 -12.46 -3.94
N ASN A 62 11.23 -12.88 -5.19
CA ASN A 62 10.84 -12.02 -6.30
C ASN A 62 9.42 -12.31 -6.80
N LEU A 63 8.91 -11.47 -7.68
CA LEU A 63 7.66 -11.71 -8.39
C LEU A 63 7.78 -12.95 -9.26
N ASP A 64 6.70 -13.70 -9.36
CA ASP A 64 6.52 -14.70 -10.41
C ASP A 64 5.83 -14.09 -11.65
N SER A 65 5.51 -14.91 -12.63
CA SER A 65 4.80 -14.48 -13.85
C SER A 65 3.45 -13.85 -13.56
N GLU A 66 2.72 -14.36 -12.55
CA GLU A 66 1.43 -13.78 -12.15
C GLU A 66 1.62 -12.43 -11.47
N GLY A 67 2.61 -12.29 -10.60
CA GLY A 67 2.95 -11.00 -9.99
C GLY A 67 3.34 -9.94 -11.03
N ILE A 68 4.08 -10.34 -12.09
CA ILE A 68 4.39 -9.46 -13.21
C ILE A 68 3.10 -9.03 -13.93
N ASN A 69 2.19 -9.97 -14.21
CA ASN A 69 0.91 -9.68 -14.84
C ASN A 69 0.00 -8.81 -13.96
N GLN A 70 -0.03 -9.05 -12.66
CA GLN A 70 -0.74 -8.21 -11.69
C GLN A 70 -0.19 -6.77 -11.71
N SER A 71 1.13 -6.59 -11.75
CA SER A 71 1.75 -5.28 -11.85
C SER A 71 1.32 -4.53 -13.12
N LYS A 72 1.31 -5.22 -14.26
CA LYS A 72 0.83 -4.65 -15.53
C LYS A 72 -0.66 -4.24 -15.45
N ARG A 73 -1.51 -5.06 -14.82
CA ARG A 73 -2.94 -4.72 -14.61
C ARG A 73 -3.10 -3.47 -13.74
N ILE A 74 -2.28 -3.32 -12.70
CA ILE A 74 -2.26 -2.09 -11.89
C ILE A 74 -1.96 -0.87 -12.77
N GLY A 75 -0.92 -0.93 -13.59
CA GLY A 75 -0.57 0.15 -14.50
C GLY A 75 -1.67 0.48 -15.51
N LEU A 76 -2.29 -0.57 -16.09
CA LEU A 76 -3.44 -0.41 -17.00
C LEU A 76 -4.64 0.25 -16.30
N PHE A 77 -4.92 -0.07 -15.04
CA PHE A 77 -5.98 0.57 -14.27
C PHE A 77 -5.76 2.08 -14.18
N PHE A 78 -4.55 2.52 -13.82
CA PHE A 78 -4.24 3.95 -13.73
C PHE A 78 -4.31 4.65 -15.10
N SER A 79 -3.73 4.06 -16.13
CA SER A 79 -3.68 4.67 -17.47
C SER A 79 -5.05 4.71 -18.15
N LYS A 80 -5.80 3.60 -18.13
CA LYS A 80 -7.15 3.51 -18.72
C LYS A 80 -8.13 4.50 -18.08
N ASN A 81 -8.03 4.70 -16.79
CA ASN A 81 -8.89 5.63 -16.04
C ASN A 81 -8.32 7.06 -15.97
N GLN A 82 -7.23 7.36 -16.68
CA GLN A 82 -6.62 8.70 -16.73
C GLN A 82 -6.33 9.28 -15.34
N ILE A 83 -5.88 8.42 -14.40
CA ILE A 83 -5.58 8.83 -13.02
C ILE A 83 -4.26 9.60 -13.01
N PRO A 84 -4.26 10.89 -12.59
CA PRO A 84 -3.07 11.71 -12.58
C PRO A 84 -2.08 11.26 -11.49
N ILE A 85 -0.84 11.00 -11.85
CA ILE A 85 0.24 10.62 -10.92
C ILE A 85 1.28 11.74 -10.91
N ASP A 86 1.67 12.18 -9.72
CA ASP A 86 2.78 13.10 -9.51
C ASP A 86 4.10 12.34 -9.44
N LYS A 87 4.15 11.35 -8.55
CA LYS A 87 5.36 10.59 -8.27
C LYS A 87 5.01 9.14 -7.89
N VAL A 88 5.89 8.24 -8.28
CA VAL A 88 5.88 6.84 -7.84
C VAL A 88 7.15 6.61 -7.02
N LEU A 89 6.98 6.19 -5.76
CA LEU A 89 8.08 5.80 -4.88
C LEU A 89 7.98 4.33 -4.53
N SER A 90 9.11 3.65 -4.51
CA SER A 90 9.20 2.22 -4.22
C SER A 90 10.15 1.93 -3.06
N SER A 91 9.84 0.90 -2.30
CA SER A 91 10.83 0.23 -1.47
C SER A 91 11.99 -0.26 -2.32
N GLU A 92 13.17 -0.39 -1.71
CA GLU A 92 14.41 -0.88 -2.36
C GLU A 92 14.38 -2.39 -2.65
N TRP A 93 13.43 -3.17 -2.09
CA TRP A 93 13.25 -4.59 -2.41
C TRP A 93 12.91 -4.82 -3.87
N CYS A 94 13.53 -5.82 -4.48
CA CYS A 94 13.38 -6.08 -5.92
C CYS A 94 11.91 -6.32 -6.33
N ARG A 95 11.13 -7.06 -5.55
CA ARG A 95 9.69 -7.23 -5.80
C ARG A 95 8.90 -5.93 -5.82
N CYS A 96 9.28 -4.92 -5.02
CA CYS A 96 8.65 -3.60 -5.04
C CYS A 96 9.11 -2.81 -6.28
N LYS A 97 10.41 -2.79 -6.57
CA LYS A 97 10.97 -2.15 -7.77
C LYS A 97 10.39 -2.75 -9.04
N ASP A 98 10.21 -4.06 -9.11
CA ASP A 98 9.62 -4.73 -10.27
C ASP A 98 8.13 -4.41 -10.39
N THR A 99 7.38 -4.40 -9.27
CA THR A 99 5.99 -3.92 -9.29
C THR A 99 5.90 -2.50 -9.84
N ALA A 100 6.77 -1.57 -9.40
CA ALA A 100 6.83 -0.20 -9.89
C ALA A 100 7.18 -0.14 -11.38
N ARG A 101 8.21 -0.87 -11.80
CA ARG A 101 8.69 -0.91 -13.18
C ARG A 101 7.64 -1.40 -14.16
N PHE A 102 6.95 -2.52 -13.83
CA PHE A 102 5.94 -3.10 -14.71
C PHE A 102 4.63 -2.32 -14.72
N ALA A 103 4.28 -1.64 -13.62
CA ALA A 103 3.07 -0.83 -13.55
C ALA A 103 3.26 0.59 -14.12
N PHE A 104 4.34 1.28 -13.77
CA PHE A 104 4.47 2.72 -13.99
C PHE A 104 5.70 3.13 -14.80
N LYS A 105 6.62 2.21 -15.08
CA LYS A 105 7.91 2.42 -15.78
C LYS A 105 8.91 3.28 -14.99
N ASN A 106 8.55 4.53 -14.68
CA ASN A 106 9.39 5.48 -13.95
C ASN A 106 9.02 5.52 -12.46
N PHE A 107 10.02 5.41 -11.61
CA PHE A 107 9.89 5.50 -10.15
C PHE A 107 11.23 5.83 -9.51
N ASP A 108 11.19 6.35 -8.30
CA ASP A 108 12.36 6.50 -7.43
C ASP A 108 12.26 5.52 -6.25
N THR A 109 13.39 5.17 -5.65
CA THR A 109 13.40 4.40 -4.41
C THR A 109 13.34 5.33 -3.21
N PHE A 110 12.68 4.86 -2.14
CA PHE A 110 12.58 5.57 -0.88
C PHE A 110 12.69 4.55 0.27
N ASN A 111 13.77 4.63 1.04
CA ASN A 111 14.07 3.66 2.08
C ASN A 111 13.04 3.61 3.22
N ALA A 112 12.28 4.68 3.45
CA ALA A 112 11.18 4.69 4.40
C ALA A 112 10.02 3.75 4.02
N LEU A 113 10.00 3.23 2.78
CA LEU A 113 9.06 2.21 2.29
C LEU A 113 9.59 0.78 2.46
N ASN A 114 10.79 0.59 2.98
CA ASN A 114 11.44 -0.70 3.15
C ASN A 114 10.71 -1.58 4.18
N SER A 115 10.83 -2.91 4.00
CA SER A 115 10.29 -3.87 4.96
C SER A 115 11.07 -3.87 6.27
N PHE A 116 10.39 -3.89 7.38
CA PHE A 116 10.94 -4.20 8.70
C PHE A 116 10.37 -5.52 9.26
N PHE A 117 9.90 -6.41 8.39
CA PHE A 117 9.37 -7.72 8.77
C PHE A 117 10.46 -8.65 9.30
N ASP A 118 11.61 -8.68 8.64
CA ASP A 118 12.77 -9.49 9.05
C ASP A 118 13.43 -8.87 10.30
N GLU A 119 13.88 -9.72 11.23
CA GLU A 119 14.50 -9.30 12.49
C GLU A 119 15.66 -8.31 12.29
N ARG A 120 16.46 -8.51 11.24
CA ARG A 120 17.62 -7.64 10.90
C ARG A 120 17.20 -6.19 10.69
N PHE A 121 15.95 -5.94 10.24
CA PHE A 121 15.43 -4.63 9.91
C PHE A 121 14.44 -4.06 10.92
N LYS A 122 13.96 -4.85 11.89
CA LYS A 122 13.00 -4.41 12.92
C LYS A 122 13.43 -3.13 13.65
N LYS A 123 14.73 -2.98 13.94
CA LYS A 123 15.29 -1.79 14.58
C LYS A 123 15.05 -0.50 13.80
N ASN A 124 14.81 -0.59 12.49
CA ASN A 124 14.58 0.57 11.64
C ASN A 124 13.13 1.09 11.69
N LYS A 125 12.17 0.28 12.16
CA LYS A 125 10.73 0.56 12.11
C LYS A 125 10.39 1.98 12.55
N THR A 126 10.75 2.36 13.76
CA THR A 126 10.35 3.66 14.35
C THR A 126 10.83 4.82 13.50
N ARG A 127 12.11 4.81 13.11
CA ARG A 127 12.70 5.87 12.27
C ARG A 127 12.04 5.89 10.88
N GLN A 128 11.93 4.74 10.20
CA GLN A 128 11.33 4.66 8.86
C GLN A 128 9.89 5.18 8.83
N ILE A 129 9.08 4.80 9.81
CA ILE A 129 7.69 5.26 9.89
C ILE A 129 7.62 6.76 10.19
N GLN A 130 8.53 7.29 11.02
CA GLN A 130 8.61 8.74 11.26
C GLN A 130 9.02 9.48 9.97
N ASP A 131 10.07 9.03 9.29
CA ASP A 131 10.54 9.61 8.02
C ASP A 131 9.42 9.62 6.96
N LEU A 132 8.67 8.50 6.85
CA LEU A 132 7.53 8.40 5.95
C LEU A 132 6.42 9.40 6.33
N LYS A 133 6.05 9.49 7.59
CA LYS A 133 5.04 10.46 8.07
C LYS A 133 5.46 11.90 7.80
N ASP A 134 6.71 12.25 8.02
CA ASP A 134 7.24 13.59 7.78
C ASP A 134 7.29 13.93 6.29
N PHE A 135 7.61 12.95 5.44
CA PHE A 135 7.51 13.10 3.98
C PHE A 135 6.06 13.35 3.56
N LEU A 136 5.11 12.53 4.04
CA LEU A 136 3.68 12.64 3.68
C LEU A 136 3.07 13.98 4.14
N LYS A 137 3.49 14.52 5.30
CA LYS A 137 3.04 15.85 5.78
C LYS A 137 3.50 17.00 4.89
N LYS A 138 4.64 16.86 4.23
CA LYS A 138 5.21 17.89 3.35
C LYS A 138 4.76 17.77 1.90
N TRP A 139 4.19 16.62 1.54
CA TRP A 139 3.70 16.41 0.18
C TRP A 139 2.37 17.14 -0.03
N ASP A 140 2.30 18.02 -1.03
CA ASP A 140 1.18 18.91 -1.31
C ASP A 140 0.76 18.95 -2.79
N SER A 141 1.17 17.96 -3.59
CA SER A 141 0.83 17.90 -5.00
C SER A 141 -0.67 17.74 -5.26
N LYS A 142 -1.16 18.37 -6.33
CA LYS A 142 -2.54 18.18 -6.82
C LYS A 142 -2.76 16.85 -7.54
N LYS A 143 -1.70 16.13 -7.90
CA LYS A 143 -1.75 14.79 -8.49
C LYS A 143 -1.58 13.74 -7.39
N ASN A 144 -1.75 12.46 -7.73
CA ASN A 144 -1.62 11.38 -6.76
C ASN A 144 -0.16 10.99 -6.51
N LEU A 145 0.15 10.63 -5.27
CA LEU A 145 1.40 9.98 -4.86
C LEU A 145 1.16 8.47 -4.77
N VAL A 146 1.95 7.67 -5.50
CA VAL A 146 1.91 6.21 -5.45
C VAL A 146 3.11 5.69 -4.68
N LEU A 147 2.87 4.88 -3.65
CA LEU A 147 3.88 4.29 -2.77
C LEU A 147 3.80 2.77 -2.84
N ILE A 148 4.84 2.13 -3.40
CA ILE A 148 4.92 0.67 -3.52
C ILE A 148 5.80 0.13 -2.41
N THR A 149 5.20 -0.69 -1.54
CA THR A 149 5.81 -1.08 -0.28
C THR A 149 5.36 -2.48 0.18
N HIS A 150 5.44 -2.76 1.46
CA HIS A 150 5.17 -4.04 2.11
C HIS A 150 3.96 -3.94 3.03
N TYR A 151 3.28 -5.06 3.29
CA TYR A 151 2.11 -5.07 4.15
C TYR A 151 2.37 -4.49 5.55
N VAL A 152 3.57 -4.72 6.11
CA VAL A 152 3.95 -4.21 7.44
C VAL A 152 4.00 -2.69 7.50
N VAL A 153 4.42 -2.04 6.42
CA VAL A 153 4.44 -0.57 6.30
C VAL A 153 3.03 -0.03 6.14
N ILE A 154 2.22 -0.67 5.27
CA ILE A 154 0.82 -0.28 5.06
C ILE A 154 0.03 -0.42 6.37
N LEU A 155 0.17 -1.54 7.07
CA LEU A 155 -0.49 -1.76 8.35
C LEU A 155 -0.13 -0.66 9.37
N GLU A 156 1.17 -0.32 9.49
CA GLU A 156 1.65 0.67 10.46
C GLU A 156 1.17 2.09 10.16
N ILE A 157 0.99 2.44 8.87
CA ILE A 157 0.54 3.79 8.47
C ILE A 157 -0.97 3.92 8.47
N SER A 158 -1.71 2.88 8.07
CA SER A 158 -3.15 2.94 7.81
C SER A 158 -4.01 2.18 8.82
N ASN A 159 -3.42 1.37 9.68
CA ASN A 159 -4.10 0.37 10.52
C ASN A 159 -4.99 -0.61 9.71
N LYS A 160 -4.67 -0.83 8.43
CA LYS A 160 -5.41 -1.75 7.54
C LYS A 160 -4.48 -2.82 7.00
N THR A 161 -5.00 -4.05 6.93
CA THR A 161 -4.32 -5.17 6.26
C THR A 161 -4.66 -5.18 4.78
N VAL A 162 -3.69 -5.61 3.96
CA VAL A 162 -3.86 -5.81 2.50
C VAL A 162 -3.29 -7.15 2.10
N SER A 163 -3.99 -7.85 1.19
CA SER A 163 -3.49 -9.05 0.50
C SER A 163 -2.60 -8.67 -0.70
N SER A 164 -1.86 -9.63 -1.22
CA SER A 164 -1.19 -9.52 -2.54
C SER A 164 -2.17 -9.88 -3.63
#